data_37feea5446d321748977a21efed57661
#
_entry.id   37feea5446d321748977a21efed57661
#
_cell.length_a   1.000
_cell.length_b   1.000
_cell.length_c   1.000
_cell.angle_alpha   90.00
_cell.angle_beta   90.00
_cell.angle_gamma   90.00
#
_symmetry.space_group_name_H-M   'P 1'
#
loop_
_entity.id
_entity.type
_entity.pdbx_description
1 polymer ?
#
loop_
_entity_poly.entity_id
_entity_poly.type
_entity_poly.pdbx_seq_one_letter_code
_entity_poly.pdbx_strand_id
1 'polypeptide(L)'
;MSKPILVIKFGTASITLPSGEPDVRIISEIARQVSEIHSQYRIIIVSSGAVGAGKAYINDYKGTMTQRKAAASVGNPLLVGLYASYFSPNKIYIAQSLCERQHFANRNKFLQLKETFQELWANDIIPIVNENDVVSDRELKFSDNDELATLLAVGFGAESLMFCTSVGGLLDEEGRILRNVSNVNEVFKFVKTDKSFLGLGGMASKLTFAKLAARMAIRVVIFGMNQPNELLEALKGNAGTLITPGKSTLSARNRWLGSGGLVSGRLQIDEGASKALLRRKSLLAVGVTEVTGDFESGEIIEIYSPDEEMIAVARARETSSAIRENLKTLNFEVANANDIVLL
;
A
#
# COMPACT_ATOMS: atom_id res chain seq x y z
N MET A 1 -16.78 -15.76 14.71
CA MET A 1 -16.26 -14.49 14.14
C MET A 1 -15.31 -14.85 13.01
N SER A 2 -15.28 -14.08 11.93
CA SER A 2 -14.30 -14.31 10.86
C SER A 2 -12.90 -13.96 11.36
N LYS A 3 -11.86 -14.72 10.95
CA LYS A 3 -10.46 -14.41 11.27
C LYS A 3 -10.14 -12.97 10.81
N PRO A 4 -9.40 -12.17 11.59
CA PRO A 4 -8.95 -10.84 11.18
C PRO A 4 -7.97 -10.93 9.98
N ILE A 5 -7.90 -9.86 9.18
CA ILE A 5 -7.00 -9.80 8.03
C ILE A 5 -5.68 -9.15 8.46
N LEU A 6 -4.58 -9.80 8.10
CA LEU A 6 -3.21 -9.35 8.30
C LEU A 6 -2.51 -9.20 6.95
N VAL A 7 -2.03 -8.01 6.66
CA VAL A 7 -1.19 -7.75 5.47
C VAL A 7 0.25 -7.59 5.91
N ILE A 8 1.16 -8.38 5.31
CA ILE A 8 2.59 -8.34 5.63
C ILE A 8 3.36 -8.03 4.35
N LYS A 9 4.12 -6.94 4.35
CA LYS A 9 4.93 -6.55 3.19
C LYS A 9 6.41 -6.79 3.46
N PHE A 10 7.05 -7.50 2.56
CA PHE A 10 8.50 -7.72 2.53
C PHE A 10 9.14 -6.93 1.39
N GLY A 11 10.03 -6.00 1.74
CA GLY A 11 10.81 -5.21 0.79
C GLY A 11 11.96 -6.00 0.18
N THR A 12 12.44 -5.58 -1.00
CA THR A 12 13.58 -6.24 -1.67
C THR A 12 14.77 -6.41 -0.74
N ALA A 13 15.21 -5.32 -0.09
CA ALA A 13 16.37 -5.37 0.83
C ALA A 13 16.18 -6.28 2.04
N SER A 14 14.95 -6.68 2.37
CA SER A 14 14.66 -7.56 3.51
C SER A 14 14.67 -9.04 3.15
N ILE A 15 14.54 -9.38 1.86
CA ILE A 15 14.40 -10.78 1.41
C ILE A 15 15.41 -11.16 0.32
N THR A 16 16.36 -10.28 0.00
CA THR A 16 17.42 -10.58 -0.98
C THR A 16 18.80 -10.39 -0.38
N LEU A 17 19.73 -11.17 -0.88
CA LEU A 17 21.16 -11.01 -0.65
C LEU A 17 21.67 -9.72 -1.35
N PRO A 18 22.86 -9.22 -1.02
CA PRO A 18 23.47 -8.10 -1.74
C PRO A 18 23.61 -8.35 -3.26
N SER A 19 23.71 -9.60 -3.70
CA SER A 19 23.68 -9.99 -5.11
C SER A 19 22.33 -9.67 -5.78
N GLY A 20 21.27 -9.51 -4.99
CA GLY A 20 19.88 -9.35 -5.43
C GLY A 20 19.11 -10.66 -5.55
N GLU A 21 19.76 -11.79 -5.38
CA GLU A 21 19.12 -13.12 -5.31
C GLU A 21 18.27 -13.25 -4.03
N PRO A 22 17.18 -14.04 -4.06
CA PRO A 22 16.39 -14.30 -2.86
C PRO A 22 17.24 -14.88 -1.73
N ASP A 23 17.12 -14.34 -0.53
CA ASP A 23 17.72 -14.96 0.67
C ASP A 23 16.79 -16.09 1.15
N VAL A 24 17.15 -17.32 0.81
CA VAL A 24 16.37 -18.51 1.14
C VAL A 24 16.19 -18.71 2.63
N ARG A 25 17.14 -18.25 3.48
CA ARG A 25 17.05 -18.36 4.93
C ARG A 25 15.94 -17.47 5.46
N ILE A 26 15.87 -16.22 4.95
CA ILE A 26 14.82 -15.27 5.35
C ILE A 26 13.46 -15.75 4.85
N ILE A 27 13.35 -16.24 3.61
CA ILE A 27 12.08 -16.75 3.06
C ILE A 27 11.60 -17.98 3.86
N SER A 28 12.51 -18.87 4.22
CA SER A 28 12.21 -20.02 5.09
C SER A 28 11.69 -19.58 6.47
N GLU A 29 12.33 -18.58 7.07
CA GLU A 29 11.93 -18.05 8.38
C GLU A 29 10.61 -17.31 8.31
N ILE A 30 10.34 -16.57 7.24
CA ILE A 30 9.02 -15.98 6.95
C ILE A 30 7.96 -17.10 6.92
N ALA A 31 8.18 -18.13 6.13
CA ALA A 31 7.22 -19.24 6.01
C ALA A 31 6.98 -19.92 7.35
N ARG A 32 8.03 -20.16 8.15
CA ARG A 32 7.90 -20.74 9.48
C ARG A 32 7.03 -19.88 10.39
N GLN A 33 7.36 -18.59 10.56
CA GLN A 33 6.64 -17.69 11.46
C GLN A 33 5.20 -17.45 11.00
N VAL A 34 4.97 -17.26 9.70
CA VAL A 34 3.62 -17.08 9.14
C VAL A 34 2.78 -18.35 9.35
N SER A 35 3.38 -19.54 9.26
CA SER A 35 2.67 -20.81 9.50
C SER A 35 2.14 -20.90 10.93
N GLU A 36 2.83 -20.36 11.93
CA GLU A 36 2.39 -20.36 13.32
C GLU A 36 1.11 -19.53 13.57
N ILE A 37 0.90 -18.48 12.76
CA ILE A 37 -0.25 -17.59 12.92
C ILE A 37 -1.34 -17.80 11.85
N HIS A 38 -1.12 -18.67 10.88
CA HIS A 38 -2.05 -18.92 9.77
C HIS A 38 -3.46 -19.33 10.22
N SER A 39 -3.56 -20.10 11.32
CA SER A 39 -4.85 -20.48 11.88
C SER A 39 -5.63 -19.31 12.51
N GLN A 40 -4.96 -18.21 12.84
CA GLN A 40 -5.54 -17.05 13.55
C GLN A 40 -5.92 -15.92 12.62
N TYR A 41 -5.27 -15.80 11.46
CA TYR A 41 -5.41 -14.67 10.53
C TYR A 41 -5.77 -15.12 9.11
N ARG A 42 -6.46 -14.26 8.37
CA ARG A 42 -6.48 -14.26 6.91
C ARG A 42 -5.30 -13.43 6.44
N ILE A 43 -4.27 -14.08 5.92
CA ILE A 43 -2.99 -13.44 5.62
C ILE A 43 -2.92 -13.05 4.15
N ILE A 44 -2.36 -11.87 3.88
CA ILE A 44 -1.88 -11.44 2.55
C ILE A 44 -0.38 -11.14 2.71
N ILE A 45 0.44 -11.76 1.88
CA ILE A 45 1.86 -11.42 1.79
C ILE A 45 2.08 -10.57 0.56
N VAL A 46 2.67 -9.39 0.71
CA VAL A 46 3.12 -8.55 -0.40
C VAL A 46 4.63 -8.66 -0.49
N SER A 47 5.13 -9.26 -1.57
CA SER A 47 6.55 -9.57 -1.72
C SER A 47 7.18 -8.82 -2.87
N SER A 48 8.24 -8.09 -2.60
CA SER A 48 9.15 -7.55 -3.62
C SER A 48 10.20 -8.61 -4.03
N GLY A 49 11.19 -8.22 -4.84
CA GLY A 49 12.37 -9.06 -5.13
C GLY A 49 12.32 -9.81 -6.45
N ALA A 50 11.23 -9.75 -7.21
CA ALA A 50 11.10 -10.46 -8.48
C ALA A 50 12.18 -10.09 -9.51
N VAL A 51 12.46 -8.78 -9.68
CA VAL A 51 13.54 -8.33 -10.58
C VAL A 51 14.89 -8.90 -10.13
N GLY A 52 15.17 -8.88 -8.84
CA GLY A 52 16.41 -9.45 -8.26
C GLY A 52 16.55 -10.94 -8.53
N ALA A 53 15.48 -11.69 -8.32
CA ALA A 53 15.44 -13.14 -8.55
C ALA A 53 15.66 -13.53 -10.02
N GLY A 54 15.22 -12.68 -10.95
CA GLY A 54 15.30 -13.00 -12.38
C GLY A 54 16.46 -12.35 -13.16
N LYS A 55 17.15 -11.35 -12.59
CA LYS A 55 18.17 -10.59 -13.31
C LYS A 55 19.34 -11.43 -13.82
N ALA A 56 19.72 -12.50 -13.11
CA ALA A 56 20.80 -13.39 -13.50
C ALA A 56 20.51 -14.17 -14.79
N TYR A 57 19.25 -14.27 -15.18
CA TYR A 57 18.81 -14.94 -16.42
C TYR A 57 18.73 -13.98 -17.62
N ILE A 58 19.02 -12.71 -17.44
CA ILE A 58 19.01 -11.71 -18.51
C ILE A 58 20.45 -11.40 -18.91
N ASN A 59 20.81 -11.76 -20.11
CA ASN A 59 22.14 -11.49 -20.68
C ASN A 59 22.41 -9.98 -20.70
N ASP A 60 23.62 -9.59 -20.36
CA ASP A 60 24.07 -8.18 -20.35
C ASP A 60 23.11 -7.23 -19.62
N TYR A 61 22.65 -7.64 -18.43
CA TYR A 61 21.70 -6.87 -17.64
C TYR A 61 22.25 -5.50 -17.26
N LYS A 62 21.67 -4.44 -17.83
CA LYS A 62 22.00 -3.03 -17.57
C LYS A 62 20.92 -2.29 -16.79
N GLY A 63 19.85 -2.98 -16.41
CA GLY A 63 18.74 -2.39 -15.64
C GLY A 63 17.81 -1.48 -16.45
N THR A 64 17.81 -1.59 -17.78
CA THR A 64 16.80 -0.88 -18.60
C THR A 64 15.39 -1.33 -18.24
N MET A 65 14.39 -0.49 -18.51
CA MET A 65 13.00 -0.81 -18.18
C MET A 65 12.58 -2.17 -18.76
N THR A 66 12.87 -2.43 -20.02
CA THR A 66 12.57 -3.72 -20.70
C THR A 66 13.27 -4.89 -20.02
N GLN A 67 14.55 -4.74 -19.66
CA GLN A 67 15.29 -5.78 -18.96
C GLN A 67 14.75 -6.02 -17.55
N ARG A 68 14.30 -4.97 -16.84
CA ARG A 68 13.65 -5.12 -15.53
C ARG A 68 12.32 -5.86 -15.66
N LYS A 69 11.48 -5.54 -16.65
CA LYS A 69 10.24 -6.26 -16.96
C LYS A 69 10.52 -7.74 -17.28
N ALA A 70 11.49 -8.02 -18.13
CA ALA A 70 11.89 -9.39 -18.45
C ALA A 70 12.43 -10.15 -17.23
N ALA A 71 13.28 -9.51 -16.41
CA ALA A 71 13.77 -10.09 -15.17
C ALA A 71 12.62 -10.39 -14.20
N ALA A 72 11.66 -9.47 -14.02
CA ALA A 72 10.50 -9.70 -13.18
C ALA A 72 9.64 -10.88 -13.67
N SER A 73 9.50 -11.04 -15.00
CA SER A 73 8.77 -12.18 -15.59
C SER A 73 9.38 -13.53 -15.24
N VAL A 74 10.71 -13.62 -15.21
CA VAL A 74 11.43 -14.82 -14.77
C VAL A 74 11.41 -14.96 -13.26
N GLY A 75 11.61 -13.85 -12.56
CA GLY A 75 11.81 -13.85 -11.11
C GLY A 75 10.53 -14.07 -10.30
N ASN A 76 9.37 -13.64 -10.80
CA ASN A 76 8.09 -13.86 -10.09
C ASN A 76 7.80 -15.36 -9.86
N PRO A 77 7.80 -16.24 -10.88
CA PRO A 77 7.58 -17.67 -10.66
C PRO A 77 8.67 -18.31 -9.78
N LEU A 78 9.94 -17.89 -9.91
CA LEU A 78 11.01 -18.38 -9.03
C LEU A 78 10.76 -18.04 -7.56
N LEU A 79 10.40 -16.78 -7.28
CA LEU A 79 10.12 -16.31 -5.94
C LEU A 79 8.90 -17.02 -5.33
N VAL A 80 7.82 -17.16 -6.11
CA VAL A 80 6.62 -17.88 -5.68
C VAL A 80 6.93 -19.36 -5.45
N GLY A 81 7.73 -19.97 -6.30
CA GLY A 81 8.20 -21.35 -6.12
C GLY A 81 8.98 -21.56 -4.82
N LEU A 82 9.83 -20.59 -4.44
CA LEU A 82 10.52 -20.60 -3.13
C LEU A 82 9.52 -20.51 -1.98
N TYR A 83 8.58 -19.57 -1.98
CA TYR A 83 7.55 -19.53 -0.95
C TYR A 83 6.78 -20.85 -0.88
N ALA A 84 6.34 -21.39 -2.03
CA ALA A 84 5.62 -22.65 -2.07
C ALA A 84 6.41 -23.80 -1.42
N SER A 85 7.70 -23.89 -1.69
CA SER A 85 8.55 -24.95 -1.14
C SER A 85 8.69 -24.90 0.38
N TYR A 86 8.69 -23.67 0.97
CA TYR A 86 8.84 -23.50 2.43
C TYR A 86 7.50 -23.53 3.18
N PHE A 87 6.37 -23.20 2.53
CA PHE A 87 5.04 -23.35 3.15
C PHE A 87 4.50 -24.78 3.06
N SER A 88 4.86 -25.53 2.01
CA SER A 88 4.38 -26.90 1.75
C SER A 88 4.60 -27.89 2.91
N PRO A 89 5.75 -27.89 3.65
CA PRO A 89 5.93 -28.78 4.79
C PRO A 89 4.90 -28.59 5.90
N ASN A 90 4.33 -27.38 6.02
CA ASN A 90 3.25 -27.05 6.96
C ASN A 90 1.85 -27.27 6.38
N LYS A 91 1.74 -27.88 5.18
CA LYS A 91 0.49 -28.11 4.45
C LYS A 91 -0.28 -26.80 4.14
N ILE A 92 0.45 -25.71 3.99
CA ILE A 92 -0.09 -24.40 3.60
C ILE A 92 0.20 -24.19 2.13
N TYR A 93 -0.85 -23.91 1.37
CA TYR A 93 -0.74 -23.56 -0.04
C TYR A 93 -0.66 -22.06 -0.21
N ILE A 94 -0.03 -21.65 -1.30
CA ILE A 94 0.06 -20.25 -1.66
C ILE A 94 -0.48 -20.03 -3.07
N ALA A 95 -0.96 -18.83 -3.36
CA ALA A 95 -1.40 -18.44 -4.69
C ALA A 95 -0.73 -17.12 -5.09
N GLN A 96 -0.27 -17.01 -6.34
CA GLN A 96 0.24 -15.75 -6.86
C GLN A 96 -0.91 -14.82 -7.26
N SER A 97 -0.79 -13.54 -6.92
CA SER A 97 -1.65 -12.48 -7.43
C SER A 97 -0.81 -11.30 -7.89
N LEU A 98 -0.83 -10.99 -9.18
CA LEU A 98 -0.15 -9.83 -9.74
C LEU A 98 -1.16 -8.69 -9.88
N CYS A 99 -0.91 -7.60 -9.18
CA CYS A 99 -1.81 -6.45 -9.12
C CYS A 99 -1.26 -5.28 -9.92
N GLU A 100 -2.17 -4.52 -10.49
CA GLU A 100 -1.94 -3.22 -11.09
C GLU A 100 -2.77 -2.19 -10.34
N ARG A 101 -2.35 -0.95 -10.36
CA ARG A 101 -3.04 0.16 -9.69
C ARG A 101 -4.52 0.27 -10.13
N GLN A 102 -4.80 0.02 -11.42
CA GLN A 102 -6.16 0.02 -11.96
C GLN A 102 -7.13 -0.97 -11.28
N HIS A 103 -6.62 -2.03 -10.65
CA HIS A 103 -7.45 -2.98 -9.88
C HIS A 103 -8.06 -2.33 -8.64
N PHE A 104 -7.43 -1.29 -8.10
CA PHE A 104 -7.90 -0.54 -6.94
C PHE A 104 -8.73 0.69 -7.35
N ALA A 105 -8.42 1.31 -8.48
CA ALA A 105 -9.17 2.46 -9.02
C ALA A 105 -10.58 2.06 -9.48
N ASN A 106 -10.71 0.90 -10.09
CA ASN A 106 -11.99 0.41 -10.59
C ASN A 106 -12.68 -0.46 -9.54
N ARG A 107 -13.85 0.00 -9.06
CA ARG A 107 -14.62 -0.71 -8.03
C ARG A 107 -14.96 -2.15 -8.41
N ASN A 108 -15.34 -2.42 -9.67
CA ASN A 108 -15.71 -3.77 -10.09
C ASN A 108 -14.51 -4.70 -10.09
N LYS A 109 -13.35 -4.25 -10.62
CA LYS A 109 -12.09 -4.99 -10.58
C LYS A 109 -11.65 -5.27 -9.14
N PHE A 110 -11.79 -4.28 -8.25
CA PHE A 110 -11.47 -4.46 -6.84
C PHE A 110 -12.39 -5.48 -6.15
N LEU A 111 -13.70 -5.47 -6.43
CA LEU A 111 -14.62 -6.45 -5.88
C LEU A 111 -14.28 -7.87 -6.37
N GLN A 112 -13.95 -8.05 -7.64
CA GLN A 112 -13.51 -9.35 -8.18
C GLN A 112 -12.22 -9.83 -7.49
N LEU A 113 -11.25 -8.94 -7.29
CA LEU A 113 -10.05 -9.27 -6.53
C LEU A 113 -10.39 -9.71 -5.10
N LYS A 114 -11.31 -9.02 -4.46
CA LYS A 114 -11.77 -9.33 -3.10
C LYS A 114 -12.47 -10.68 -3.02
N GLU A 115 -13.36 -10.98 -3.96
CA GLU A 115 -14.03 -12.28 -4.06
C GLU A 115 -13.03 -13.41 -4.26
N THR A 116 -12.04 -13.22 -5.15
CA THR A 116 -10.97 -14.20 -5.36
C THR A 116 -10.18 -14.46 -4.08
N PHE A 117 -9.82 -13.42 -3.31
CA PHE A 117 -9.08 -13.62 -2.06
C PHE A 117 -9.95 -14.27 -0.98
N GLN A 118 -11.25 -13.99 -0.95
CA GLN A 118 -12.17 -14.66 -0.04
C GLN A 118 -12.23 -16.17 -0.32
N GLU A 119 -12.23 -16.56 -1.61
CA GLU A 119 -12.21 -17.96 -2.01
C GLU A 119 -10.87 -18.62 -1.66
N LEU A 120 -9.73 -17.94 -1.87
CA LEU A 120 -8.42 -18.44 -1.44
C LEU A 120 -8.41 -18.72 0.07
N TRP A 121 -8.86 -17.79 0.88
CA TRP A 121 -8.92 -17.98 2.34
C TRP A 121 -9.93 -19.03 2.79
N ALA A 122 -11.02 -19.24 2.05
CA ALA A 122 -11.97 -20.32 2.33
C ALA A 122 -11.33 -21.69 2.15
N ASN A 123 -10.28 -21.78 1.32
CA ASN A 123 -9.47 -22.98 1.09
C ASN A 123 -8.13 -22.96 1.82
N ASP A 124 -7.96 -22.11 2.84
CA ASP A 124 -6.73 -21.93 3.64
C ASP A 124 -5.47 -21.62 2.80
N ILE A 125 -5.62 -20.94 1.65
CA ILE A 125 -4.54 -20.54 0.73
C ILE A 125 -4.12 -19.12 1.03
N ILE A 126 -2.80 -18.88 1.11
CA ILE A 126 -2.23 -17.54 1.32
C ILE A 126 -1.95 -16.88 -0.04
N PRO A 127 -2.57 -15.72 -0.36
CA PRO A 127 -2.18 -14.94 -1.54
C PRO A 127 -0.80 -14.28 -1.33
N ILE A 128 0.12 -14.55 -2.26
CA ILE A 128 1.39 -13.83 -2.42
C ILE A 128 1.19 -12.80 -3.53
N VAL A 129 1.23 -11.53 -3.14
CA VAL A 129 0.91 -10.41 -4.03
C VAL A 129 2.17 -9.66 -4.43
N ASN A 130 2.26 -9.28 -5.68
CA ASN A 130 3.28 -8.38 -6.19
C ASN A 130 2.67 -7.44 -7.25
N GLU A 131 3.38 -6.36 -7.59
CA GLU A 131 3.05 -5.57 -8.76
C GLU A 131 3.19 -6.40 -10.04
N ASN A 132 2.32 -6.15 -11.03
CA ASN A 132 2.45 -6.71 -12.36
C ASN A 132 3.48 -5.91 -13.18
N ASP A 133 4.76 -6.09 -12.86
CA ASP A 133 5.87 -5.37 -13.48
C ASP A 133 5.92 -5.50 -15.02
N VAL A 134 5.30 -6.54 -15.59
CA VAL A 134 5.38 -6.84 -17.03
C VAL A 134 4.63 -5.81 -17.86
N VAL A 135 3.45 -5.43 -17.41
CA VAL A 135 2.53 -4.55 -18.15
C VAL A 135 2.36 -3.18 -17.52
N SER A 136 2.89 -2.95 -16.33
CA SER A 136 2.79 -1.65 -15.66
C SER A 136 3.48 -0.56 -16.49
N ASP A 137 2.69 0.42 -16.96
CA ASP A 137 3.19 1.65 -17.57
C ASP A 137 3.64 2.64 -16.49
N ARG A 138 4.57 3.55 -16.84
CA ARG A 138 5.13 4.51 -15.87
C ARG A 138 4.08 5.31 -15.10
N GLU A 139 2.99 5.65 -15.76
CA GLU A 139 1.90 6.48 -15.21
C GLU A 139 0.94 5.67 -14.33
N LEU A 140 0.86 4.35 -14.54
CA LEU A 140 -0.04 3.45 -13.84
C LEU A 140 0.68 2.54 -12.84
N LYS A 141 1.97 2.77 -12.63
CA LYS A 141 2.79 2.00 -11.71
C LYS A 141 2.56 2.44 -10.26
N PHE A 142 2.53 1.48 -9.33
CA PHE A 142 2.65 1.83 -7.92
C PHE A 142 3.97 2.58 -7.66
N SER A 143 3.98 3.51 -6.72
CA SER A 143 5.21 4.15 -6.30
C SER A 143 6.20 3.10 -5.77
N ASP A 144 5.68 2.14 -5.03
CA ASP A 144 6.34 0.93 -4.56
C ASP A 144 5.32 -0.08 -3.99
N ASN A 145 5.80 -1.25 -3.56
CA ASN A 145 4.96 -2.27 -2.92
C ASN A 145 4.45 -1.87 -1.51
N ASP A 146 4.91 -0.76 -0.92
CA ASP A 146 4.35 -0.23 0.32
C ASP A 146 2.96 0.39 0.04
N GLU A 147 2.81 1.08 -1.10
CA GLU A 147 1.51 1.54 -1.60
C GLU A 147 0.56 0.36 -1.84
N LEU A 148 1.00 -0.66 -2.59
CA LEU A 148 0.19 -1.84 -2.88
C LEU A 148 -0.29 -2.53 -1.60
N ALA A 149 0.60 -2.73 -0.61
CA ALA A 149 0.26 -3.33 0.67
C ALA A 149 -0.77 -2.48 1.44
N THR A 150 -0.64 -1.16 1.39
CA THR A 150 -1.57 -0.24 2.04
C THR A 150 -2.94 -0.26 1.37
N LEU A 151 -3.00 -0.26 0.04
CA LEU A 151 -4.26 -0.37 -0.70
C LEU A 151 -4.99 -1.68 -0.40
N LEU A 152 -4.25 -2.79 -0.33
CA LEU A 152 -4.80 -4.08 0.12
C LEU A 152 -5.31 -3.99 1.55
N ALA A 153 -4.51 -3.48 2.49
CA ALA A 153 -4.91 -3.40 3.89
C ALA A 153 -6.18 -2.56 4.08
N VAL A 154 -6.23 -1.38 3.48
CA VAL A 154 -7.39 -0.48 3.57
C VAL A 154 -8.60 -1.07 2.86
N GLY A 155 -8.44 -1.52 1.62
CA GLY A 155 -9.52 -2.02 0.80
C GLY A 155 -10.18 -3.29 1.34
N PHE A 156 -9.40 -4.20 1.91
CA PHE A 156 -9.90 -5.42 2.55
C PHE A 156 -10.33 -5.19 4.00
N GLY A 157 -10.02 -4.06 4.61
CA GLY A 157 -10.32 -3.76 6.01
C GLY A 157 -9.46 -4.59 6.96
N ALA A 158 -8.15 -4.64 6.70
CA ALA A 158 -7.21 -5.35 7.56
C ALA A 158 -7.20 -4.79 8.99
N GLU A 159 -7.00 -5.67 9.96
CA GLU A 159 -6.73 -5.28 11.35
C GLU A 159 -5.33 -4.70 11.48
N SER A 160 -4.36 -5.31 10.79
CA SER A 160 -2.96 -4.91 10.88
C SER A 160 -2.28 -4.94 9.52
N LEU A 161 -1.39 -3.96 9.31
CA LEU A 161 -0.45 -3.86 8.20
C LEU A 161 0.97 -3.86 8.76
N MET A 162 1.81 -4.78 8.30
CA MET A 162 3.18 -4.93 8.76
C MET A 162 4.16 -4.67 7.62
N PHE A 163 5.10 -3.74 7.81
CA PHE A 163 6.16 -3.43 6.86
C PHE A 163 7.49 -4.00 7.35
N CYS A 164 8.03 -4.99 6.65
CA CYS A 164 9.37 -5.49 6.91
C CYS A 164 10.44 -4.56 6.34
N THR A 165 11.46 -4.28 7.14
CA THR A 165 12.63 -3.45 6.79
C THR A 165 13.91 -4.10 7.28
N SER A 166 15.02 -3.81 6.62
CA SER A 166 16.34 -4.32 7.01
C SER A 166 16.85 -3.74 8.33
N VAL A 167 16.32 -2.59 8.78
CA VAL A 167 16.76 -1.91 10.01
C VAL A 167 15.91 -2.25 11.25
N GLY A 168 14.87 -3.06 11.09
CA GLY A 168 14.07 -3.56 12.22
C GLY A 168 13.00 -2.63 12.77
N GLY A 169 12.93 -1.37 12.31
CA GLY A 169 11.96 -0.39 12.78
C GLY A 169 12.31 1.02 12.34
N LEU A 170 11.62 2.02 12.86
CA LEU A 170 11.98 3.43 12.70
C LEU A 170 13.04 3.81 13.73
N LEU A 171 14.15 4.37 13.26
CA LEU A 171 15.26 4.79 14.12
C LEU A 171 15.13 6.26 14.52
N ASP A 172 15.48 6.58 15.78
CA ASP A 172 15.69 7.95 16.25
C ASP A 172 17.05 8.50 15.81
N GLU A 173 17.41 9.71 16.27
CA GLU A 173 18.68 10.36 15.95
C GLU A 173 19.89 9.61 16.49
N GLU A 174 19.72 8.83 17.57
CA GLU A 174 20.77 8.00 18.19
C GLU A 174 20.81 6.57 17.60
N GLY A 175 19.99 6.27 16.59
CA GLY A 175 19.95 4.96 15.94
C GLY A 175 19.20 3.89 16.71
N ARG A 176 18.41 4.24 17.72
CA ARG A 176 17.58 3.31 18.49
C ARG A 176 16.19 3.20 17.88
N ILE A 177 15.56 2.03 17.97
CA ILE A 177 14.21 1.81 17.45
C ILE A 177 13.18 2.57 18.32
N LEU A 178 12.43 3.46 17.68
CA LEU A 178 11.24 4.09 18.27
C LEU A 178 10.13 3.04 18.41
N ARG A 179 9.78 2.66 19.64
CA ARG A 179 8.82 1.58 19.90
C ARG A 179 7.38 1.96 19.54
N ASN A 180 6.96 3.18 19.86
CA ASN A 180 5.60 3.64 19.67
C ASN A 180 5.59 5.01 19.01
N VAL A 181 4.78 5.16 17.97
CA VAL A 181 4.57 6.43 17.24
C VAL A 181 3.08 6.72 17.25
N SER A 182 2.67 7.76 17.98
CA SER A 182 1.28 8.25 18.02
C SER A 182 0.99 9.28 16.93
N ASN A 183 2.00 10.03 16.51
CA ASN A 183 1.91 11.04 15.45
C ASN A 183 3.03 10.85 14.42
N VAL A 184 2.66 10.33 13.25
CA VAL A 184 3.62 10.07 12.18
C VAL A 184 4.30 11.34 11.68
N ASN A 185 3.64 12.50 11.71
CA ASN A 185 4.24 13.77 11.25
C ASN A 185 5.48 14.16 12.06
N GLU A 186 5.49 13.87 13.36
CA GLU A 186 6.61 14.22 14.24
C GLU A 186 7.88 13.40 13.96
N VAL A 187 7.72 12.23 13.35
CA VAL A 187 8.84 11.32 13.12
C VAL A 187 9.41 11.40 11.70
N PHE A 188 8.78 12.14 10.78
CA PHE A 188 9.35 12.38 9.45
C PHE A 188 10.73 13.05 9.49
N LYS A 189 11.00 13.86 10.52
CA LYS A 189 12.31 14.50 10.71
C LYS A 189 13.46 13.52 10.92
N PHE A 190 13.18 12.30 11.39
CA PHE A 190 14.21 11.27 11.60
C PHE A 190 14.54 10.50 10.32
N VAL A 191 13.73 10.70 9.27
CA VAL A 191 13.95 9.99 7.99
C VAL A 191 15.07 10.70 7.22
N LYS A 192 16.23 10.06 7.19
CA LYS A 192 17.29 10.47 6.28
C LYS A 192 16.84 10.25 4.83
N THR A 193 17.16 11.18 3.96
CA THR A 193 16.82 11.17 2.52
C THR A 193 17.52 10.06 1.72
N ASP A 194 18.09 9.07 2.39
CA ASP A 194 18.84 8.00 1.77
C ASP A 194 17.91 7.03 1.03
N LYS A 195 17.97 7.08 -0.30
CA LYS A 195 17.36 6.07 -1.17
C LYS A 195 18.05 4.74 -0.86
N SER A 196 17.29 3.72 -0.49
CA SER A 196 17.83 2.37 -0.39
C SER A 196 18.44 1.99 -1.74
N PHE A 197 19.69 1.56 -1.74
CA PHE A 197 20.49 1.23 -2.94
C PHE A 197 19.82 0.21 -3.89
N LEU A 198 18.83 -0.54 -3.42
CA LEU A 198 18.20 -1.65 -4.14
C LEU A 198 16.69 -1.49 -4.41
N GLY A 199 16.02 -0.42 -3.97
CA GLY A 199 14.57 -0.28 -4.14
C GLY A 199 14.09 1.16 -4.34
N LEU A 200 12.92 1.33 -4.98
CA LEU A 200 12.27 2.61 -5.19
C LEU A 200 11.63 3.17 -3.91
N GLY A 201 11.36 2.31 -2.89
CA GLY A 201 10.73 2.67 -1.62
C GLY A 201 11.78 2.86 -0.51
N GLY A 202 11.68 3.95 0.23
CA GLY A 202 12.49 4.25 1.41
C GLY A 202 11.64 4.32 2.68
N MET A 203 12.25 4.72 3.80
CA MET A 203 11.51 4.92 5.06
C MET A 203 10.45 6.03 4.92
N ALA A 204 10.71 7.07 4.10
CA ALA A 204 9.74 8.13 3.82
C ALA A 204 8.45 7.58 3.17
N SER A 205 8.59 6.73 2.16
CA SER A 205 7.44 6.05 1.53
C SER A 205 6.66 5.23 2.57
N LYS A 206 7.35 4.39 3.36
CA LYS A 206 6.72 3.61 4.42
C LYS A 206 5.93 4.46 5.41
N LEU A 207 6.50 5.59 5.86
CA LEU A 207 5.82 6.48 6.78
C LEU A 207 4.59 7.16 6.16
N THR A 208 4.67 7.53 4.88
CA THR A 208 3.52 8.09 4.14
C THR A 208 2.37 7.10 4.12
N PHE A 209 2.62 5.87 3.72
CA PHE A 209 1.61 4.82 3.63
C PHE A 209 1.17 4.31 5.02
N ALA A 210 2.08 4.28 5.98
CA ALA A 210 1.75 3.98 7.37
C ALA A 210 0.79 5.03 7.99
N LYS A 211 1.02 6.33 7.70
CA LYS A 211 0.12 7.43 8.10
C LYS A 211 -1.26 7.24 7.50
N LEU A 212 -1.34 6.90 6.19
CA LEU A 212 -2.61 6.63 5.52
C LEU A 212 -3.35 5.47 6.18
N ALA A 213 -2.68 4.32 6.36
CA ALA A 213 -3.28 3.15 7.00
C ALA A 213 -3.74 3.44 8.45
N ALA A 214 -2.92 4.14 9.23
CA ALA A 214 -3.26 4.51 10.60
C ALA A 214 -4.51 5.42 10.66
N ARG A 215 -4.63 6.38 9.74
CA ARG A 215 -5.85 7.21 9.61
C ARG A 215 -7.10 6.39 9.27
N MET A 216 -6.94 5.25 8.59
CA MET A 216 -8.02 4.31 8.30
C MET A 216 -8.27 3.29 9.43
N ALA A 217 -7.77 3.59 10.64
CA ALA A 217 -7.89 2.76 11.83
C ALA A 217 -7.23 1.37 11.69
N ILE A 218 -6.18 1.26 10.87
CA ILE A 218 -5.38 0.06 10.74
C ILE A 218 -4.16 0.18 11.65
N ARG A 219 -3.89 -0.86 12.44
CA ARG A 219 -2.66 -0.96 13.23
C ARG A 219 -1.48 -1.18 12.28
N VAL A 220 -0.47 -0.32 12.35
CA VAL A 220 0.71 -0.46 11.50
C VAL A 220 1.94 -0.81 12.33
N VAL A 221 2.73 -1.78 11.87
CA VAL A 221 3.98 -2.17 12.51
C VAL A 221 5.11 -2.16 11.48
N ILE A 222 6.20 -1.46 11.79
CA ILE A 222 7.44 -1.52 11.02
C ILE A 222 8.40 -2.42 11.80
N PHE A 223 8.90 -3.49 11.18
CA PHE A 223 9.67 -4.52 11.86
C PHE A 223 10.81 -5.05 10.99
N GLY A 224 11.63 -5.95 11.52
CA GLY A 224 12.71 -6.63 10.83
C GLY A 224 12.56 -8.15 10.80
N MET A 225 13.57 -8.78 10.22
CA MET A 225 13.78 -10.24 10.25
C MET A 225 15.22 -10.54 10.66
N ASN A 226 15.79 -9.68 11.53
CA ASN A 226 17.20 -9.74 11.97
C ASN A 226 17.38 -10.64 13.22
N GLN A 227 16.28 -10.87 13.94
CA GLN A 227 16.25 -11.67 15.17
C GLN A 227 15.28 -12.85 15.02
N PRO A 228 15.50 -13.95 15.76
CA PRO A 228 14.55 -15.05 15.79
C PRO A 228 13.16 -14.59 16.24
N ASN A 229 12.11 -15.08 15.58
CA ASN A 229 10.70 -14.78 15.88
C ASN A 229 10.32 -13.29 15.79
N GLU A 230 11.09 -12.46 15.12
CA GLU A 230 10.90 -11.00 15.14
C GLU A 230 9.54 -10.59 14.55
N LEU A 231 9.01 -11.30 13.52
CA LEU A 231 7.66 -11.06 12.99
C LEU A 231 6.59 -11.34 14.07
N LEU A 232 6.71 -12.47 14.77
CA LEU A 232 5.76 -12.86 15.82
C LEU A 232 5.80 -11.87 16.98
N GLU A 233 7.00 -11.47 17.41
CA GLU A 233 7.18 -10.49 18.48
C GLU A 233 6.69 -9.09 18.06
N ALA A 234 6.89 -8.69 16.80
CA ALA A 234 6.36 -7.45 16.24
C ALA A 234 4.81 -7.45 16.21
N LEU A 235 4.22 -8.59 15.87
CA LEU A 235 2.76 -8.75 15.89
C LEU A 235 2.19 -8.60 17.31
N LYS A 236 2.89 -9.08 18.32
CA LYS A 236 2.56 -8.90 19.75
C LYS A 236 2.86 -7.48 20.26
N GLY A 237 3.63 -6.67 19.54
CA GLY A 237 4.08 -5.33 19.94
C GLY A 237 5.40 -5.31 20.71
N ASN A 238 6.11 -6.44 20.80
CA ASN A 238 7.38 -6.58 21.54
C ASN A 238 8.61 -6.25 20.68
N ALA A 239 8.46 -6.13 19.36
CA ALA A 239 9.53 -5.77 18.42
C ALA A 239 9.08 -4.69 17.43
N GLY A 240 10.04 -4.01 16.81
CA GLY A 240 9.78 -2.99 15.80
C GLY A 240 9.17 -1.70 16.34
N THR A 241 8.55 -0.95 15.43
CA THR A 241 7.85 0.31 15.70
C THR A 241 6.35 0.13 15.48
N LEU A 242 5.56 0.34 16.51
CA LEU A 242 4.11 0.37 16.44
C LEU A 242 3.63 1.79 16.13
N ILE A 243 2.87 1.96 15.06
CA ILE A 243 2.14 3.18 14.75
C ILE A 243 0.69 2.97 15.17
N THR A 244 0.25 3.80 16.12
CA THR A 244 -1.06 3.67 16.73
C THR A 244 -2.16 4.03 15.73
N PRO A 245 -3.19 3.19 15.55
CA PRO A 245 -4.30 3.50 14.67
C PRO A 245 -5.09 4.71 15.15
N GLY A 246 -5.49 5.55 14.21
CA GLY A 246 -6.40 6.66 14.49
C GLY A 246 -7.82 6.17 14.82
N LYS A 247 -8.63 7.04 15.41
CA LYS A 247 -10.06 6.79 15.61
C LYS A 247 -10.80 7.06 14.29
N SER A 248 -11.09 6.02 13.52
CA SER A 248 -11.87 6.15 12.28
C SER A 248 -13.12 5.26 12.34
N THR A 249 -14.27 5.86 11.99
CA THR A 249 -15.56 5.15 11.83
C THR A 249 -15.93 4.99 10.35
N LEU A 250 -14.97 5.10 9.46
CA LEU A 250 -15.21 5.07 8.03
C LEU A 250 -15.84 3.73 7.59
N SER A 251 -16.86 3.81 6.75
CA SER A 251 -17.45 2.64 6.10
C SER A 251 -16.43 1.97 5.18
N ALA A 252 -16.65 0.70 4.83
CA ALA A 252 -15.78 -0.02 3.88
C ALA A 252 -15.65 0.71 2.52
N ARG A 253 -16.73 1.38 2.07
CA ARG A 253 -16.73 2.22 0.87
C ARG A 253 -15.81 3.42 1.02
N ASN A 254 -15.92 4.13 2.14
CA ASN A 254 -15.09 5.29 2.42
C ASN A 254 -13.62 4.91 2.62
N ARG A 255 -13.34 3.76 3.28
CA ARG A 255 -11.98 3.22 3.36
C ARG A 255 -11.39 2.96 1.98
N TRP A 256 -12.19 2.38 1.07
CA TRP A 256 -11.74 2.14 -0.30
C TRP A 256 -11.45 3.45 -1.05
N LEU A 257 -12.30 4.47 -0.91
CA LEU A 257 -12.07 5.80 -1.49
C LEU A 257 -10.81 6.46 -0.91
N GLY A 258 -10.65 6.39 0.41
CA GLY A 258 -9.48 6.96 1.12
C GLY A 258 -8.18 6.21 0.87
N SER A 259 -8.22 5.00 0.31
CA SER A 259 -7.01 4.22 0.00
C SER A 259 -6.20 4.75 -1.19
N GLY A 260 -6.70 5.82 -1.87
CA GLY A 260 -5.95 6.44 -2.96
C GLY A 260 -5.73 5.49 -4.14
N GLY A 261 -6.76 4.66 -4.45
CA GLY A 261 -6.78 4.03 -5.77
C GLY A 261 -6.60 5.13 -6.79
N LEU A 262 -5.78 4.96 -7.79
CA LEU A 262 -5.34 5.96 -8.78
C LEU A 262 -5.89 7.37 -8.52
N VAL A 263 -5.07 8.21 -7.94
CA VAL A 263 -5.33 9.65 -7.98
C VAL A 263 -5.05 10.09 -9.40
N SER A 264 -6.11 10.27 -10.17
CA SER A 264 -6.03 10.70 -11.56
C SER A 264 -5.91 12.22 -11.66
N GLY A 265 -6.21 12.94 -10.56
CA GLY A 265 -6.13 14.39 -10.54
C GLY A 265 -6.16 14.99 -9.14
N ARG A 266 -5.87 16.29 -9.11
CA ARG A 266 -5.84 17.11 -7.91
C ARG A 266 -6.76 18.31 -8.08
N LEU A 267 -7.54 18.62 -7.06
CA LEU A 267 -8.31 19.84 -6.95
C LEU A 267 -7.80 20.68 -5.79
N GLN A 268 -7.58 21.96 -6.03
CA GLN A 268 -7.42 22.93 -4.97
C GLN A 268 -8.75 23.63 -4.74
N ILE A 269 -9.12 23.85 -3.47
CA ILE A 269 -10.40 24.44 -3.11
C ILE A 269 -10.23 25.69 -2.23
N ASP A 270 -11.24 26.52 -2.19
CA ASP A 270 -11.27 27.70 -1.33
C ASP A 270 -11.61 27.36 0.13
N GLU A 271 -11.50 28.37 0.99
CA GLU A 271 -11.78 28.22 2.44
C GLU A 271 -13.26 27.88 2.71
N GLY A 272 -14.19 28.39 1.89
CA GLY A 272 -15.62 28.11 1.99
C GLY A 272 -15.92 26.65 1.71
N ALA A 273 -15.36 26.10 0.64
CA ALA A 273 -15.47 24.68 0.29
C ALA A 273 -14.80 23.79 1.34
N SER A 274 -13.62 24.17 1.85
CA SER A 274 -12.96 23.44 2.94
C SER A 274 -13.85 23.32 4.18
N LYS A 275 -14.48 24.41 4.61
CA LYS A 275 -15.45 24.43 5.72
C LYS A 275 -16.70 23.59 5.42
N ALA A 276 -17.17 23.59 4.16
CA ALA A 276 -18.33 22.79 3.75
C ALA A 276 -18.01 21.29 3.77
N LEU A 277 -16.82 20.89 3.31
CA LEU A 277 -16.38 19.49 3.37
C LEU A 277 -16.29 18.95 4.81
N LEU A 278 -15.74 19.74 5.75
CA LEU A 278 -15.71 19.38 7.17
C LEU A 278 -17.12 19.15 7.76
N ARG A 279 -18.14 19.80 7.18
CA ARG A 279 -19.57 19.61 7.53
C ARG A 279 -20.25 18.52 6.68
N ARG A 280 -19.45 17.68 6.00
CA ARG A 280 -19.92 16.58 5.12
C ARG A 280 -20.87 17.02 4.01
N LYS A 281 -20.61 18.16 3.39
CA LYS A 281 -21.31 18.62 2.19
C LYS A 281 -20.59 18.15 0.94
N SER A 282 -21.33 18.08 -0.19
CA SER A 282 -20.77 17.83 -1.50
C SER A 282 -19.82 18.97 -1.93
N LEU A 283 -18.81 18.63 -2.74
CA LEU A 283 -17.95 19.61 -3.37
C LEU A 283 -18.60 20.12 -4.64
N LEU A 284 -18.77 21.43 -4.72
CA LEU A 284 -19.29 22.12 -5.89
C LEU A 284 -18.15 22.87 -6.61
N ALA A 285 -18.28 23.04 -7.93
CA ALA A 285 -17.29 23.73 -8.76
C ALA A 285 -17.04 25.19 -8.34
N VAL A 286 -18.03 25.83 -7.72
CA VAL A 286 -17.89 27.19 -7.19
C VAL A 286 -16.77 27.30 -6.15
N GLY A 287 -16.50 26.23 -5.41
CA GLY A 287 -15.44 26.19 -4.40
C GLY A 287 -14.10 25.63 -4.91
N VAL A 288 -14.03 25.23 -6.19
CA VAL A 288 -12.78 24.74 -6.80
C VAL A 288 -12.01 25.92 -7.38
N THR A 289 -10.74 26.06 -6.99
CA THR A 289 -9.86 27.14 -7.46
C THR A 289 -8.93 26.67 -8.56
N GLU A 290 -8.48 25.40 -8.52
CA GLU A 290 -7.59 24.82 -9.52
C GLU A 290 -7.88 23.34 -9.74
N VAL A 291 -7.67 22.87 -10.99
CA VAL A 291 -7.81 21.48 -11.42
C VAL A 291 -6.53 21.05 -12.12
N THR A 292 -5.78 20.12 -11.51
CA THR A 292 -4.54 19.56 -12.05
C THR A 292 -4.76 18.10 -12.43
N GLY A 293 -4.16 17.67 -13.55
CA GLY A 293 -4.30 16.31 -14.10
C GLY A 293 -5.53 16.15 -14.99
N ASP A 294 -5.56 15.05 -15.73
CA ASP A 294 -6.68 14.68 -16.60
C ASP A 294 -7.34 13.41 -16.04
N PHE A 295 -8.64 13.50 -15.74
CA PHE A 295 -9.40 12.41 -15.14
C PHE A 295 -10.84 12.38 -15.70
N GLU A 296 -11.38 11.17 -15.68
CA GLU A 296 -12.74 10.87 -16.09
C GLU A 296 -13.71 10.83 -14.89
N SER A 297 -15.01 10.88 -15.19
CA SER A 297 -16.05 10.66 -14.19
C SER A 297 -15.89 9.27 -13.53
N GLY A 298 -15.96 9.24 -12.21
CA GLY A 298 -15.78 8.02 -11.41
C GLY A 298 -14.36 7.77 -10.92
N GLU A 299 -13.37 8.51 -11.39
CA GLU A 299 -11.98 8.40 -10.95
C GLU A 299 -11.73 9.10 -9.61
N ILE A 300 -10.63 8.74 -8.97
CA ILE A 300 -10.26 9.27 -7.66
C ILE A 300 -9.42 10.54 -7.82
N ILE A 301 -9.78 11.55 -7.06
CA ILE A 301 -9.12 12.86 -7.02
C ILE A 301 -8.74 13.22 -5.59
N GLU A 302 -7.60 13.88 -5.44
CA GLU A 302 -7.18 14.49 -4.19
C GLU A 302 -7.73 15.91 -4.08
N ILE A 303 -8.10 16.30 -2.88
CA ILE A 303 -8.62 17.64 -2.57
C ILE A 303 -7.69 18.32 -1.57
N TYR A 304 -7.20 19.47 -1.97
CA TYR A 304 -6.26 20.28 -1.21
C TYR A 304 -6.90 21.59 -0.72
N SER A 305 -6.58 21.97 0.52
CA SER A 305 -6.95 23.25 1.11
C SER A 305 -6.21 24.41 0.43
N PRO A 306 -6.58 25.69 0.72
CA PRO A 306 -5.81 26.86 0.24
C PRO A 306 -4.35 26.85 0.70
N ASP A 307 -4.05 26.19 1.83
CA ASP A 307 -2.69 26.06 2.41
C ASP A 307 -1.91 24.87 1.83
N GLU A 308 -2.37 24.31 0.71
CA GLU A 308 -1.75 23.12 0.06
C GLU A 308 -1.69 21.86 0.92
N GLU A 309 -2.53 21.75 1.94
CA GLU A 309 -2.68 20.51 2.68
C GLU A 309 -3.73 19.61 2.03
N MET A 310 -3.41 18.32 1.82
CA MET A 310 -4.38 17.34 1.36
C MET A 310 -5.38 17.05 2.47
N ILE A 311 -6.64 17.46 2.28
CA ILE A 311 -7.69 17.37 3.29
C ILE A 311 -8.73 16.30 3.00
N ALA A 312 -8.81 15.84 1.76
CA ALA A 312 -9.77 14.81 1.37
C ALA A 312 -9.33 14.06 0.12
N VAL A 313 -9.92 12.89 -0.07
CA VAL A 313 -9.94 12.14 -1.33
C VAL A 313 -11.39 11.94 -1.73
N ALA A 314 -11.69 12.05 -3.01
CA ALA A 314 -13.06 11.91 -3.50
C ALA A 314 -13.11 11.13 -4.81
N ARG A 315 -14.29 10.62 -5.12
CA ARG A 315 -14.61 10.17 -6.48
C ARG A 315 -15.17 11.34 -7.26
N ALA A 316 -14.54 11.69 -8.39
CA ALA A 316 -15.02 12.70 -9.30
C ALA A 316 -16.38 12.29 -9.89
N ARG A 317 -17.32 13.19 -9.90
CA ARG A 317 -18.62 13.00 -10.57
C ARG A 317 -18.56 13.37 -12.04
N GLU A 318 -17.69 14.29 -12.36
CA GLU A 318 -17.50 14.88 -13.69
C GLU A 318 -16.05 14.75 -14.14
N THR A 319 -15.79 14.92 -15.45
CA THR A 319 -14.45 14.91 -16.01
C THR A 319 -13.66 16.16 -15.62
N SER A 320 -12.34 16.10 -15.65
CA SER A 320 -11.46 17.26 -15.39
C SER A 320 -11.74 18.43 -16.32
N SER A 321 -12.03 18.16 -17.61
CA SER A 321 -12.40 19.18 -18.59
C SER A 321 -13.72 19.84 -18.24
N ALA A 322 -14.76 19.08 -17.92
CA ALA A 322 -16.05 19.61 -17.53
C ALA A 322 -15.96 20.47 -16.25
N ILE A 323 -15.13 20.07 -15.29
CA ILE A 323 -14.91 20.87 -14.07
C ILE A 323 -14.19 22.18 -14.39
N ARG A 324 -13.14 22.15 -15.25
CA ARG A 324 -12.43 23.38 -15.68
C ARG A 324 -13.34 24.37 -16.39
N GLU A 325 -14.23 23.89 -17.25
CA GLU A 325 -15.21 24.73 -17.98
C GLU A 325 -16.28 25.34 -17.06
N ASN A 326 -16.57 24.66 -15.94
CA ASN A 326 -17.61 25.05 -14.99
C ASN A 326 -17.07 25.62 -13.66
N LEU A 327 -15.79 26.01 -13.61
CA LEU A 327 -15.25 26.70 -12.43
C LEU A 327 -16.10 27.90 -12.06
N LYS A 328 -16.37 28.08 -10.76
CA LYS A 328 -17.25 29.13 -10.19
C LYS A 328 -18.74 29.00 -10.54
N THR A 329 -19.16 27.91 -11.19
CA THR A 329 -20.60 27.69 -11.45
C THR A 329 -21.29 27.17 -10.19
N LEU A 330 -22.39 27.81 -9.83
CA LEU A 330 -23.26 27.37 -8.73
C LEU A 330 -23.98 26.06 -9.13
N ASN A 331 -24.13 25.15 -8.14
CA ASN A 331 -24.84 23.87 -8.29
C ASN A 331 -24.22 22.85 -9.25
N PHE A 332 -23.00 23.05 -9.74
CA PHE A 332 -22.26 22.02 -10.49
C PHE A 332 -21.51 21.13 -9.48
N GLU A 333 -21.97 19.89 -9.31
CA GLU A 333 -21.44 18.97 -8.30
C GLU A 333 -20.22 18.23 -8.83
N VAL A 334 -19.06 18.46 -8.22
CA VAL A 334 -17.76 17.86 -8.56
C VAL A 334 -17.59 16.52 -7.87
N ALA A 335 -17.99 16.42 -6.61
CA ALA A 335 -17.99 15.19 -5.85
C ALA A 335 -19.14 15.18 -4.82
N ASN A 336 -19.84 14.05 -4.75
CA ASN A 336 -20.93 13.89 -3.78
C ASN A 336 -20.38 13.69 -2.36
N ALA A 337 -21.07 14.22 -1.35
CA ALA A 337 -20.69 14.10 0.05
C ALA A 337 -20.43 12.63 0.50
N ASN A 338 -21.17 11.67 -0.08
CA ASN A 338 -20.99 10.25 0.20
C ASN A 338 -19.76 9.63 -0.47
N ASP A 339 -19.19 10.30 -1.44
CA ASP A 339 -18.03 9.88 -2.21
C ASP A 339 -16.75 10.63 -1.79
N ILE A 340 -16.84 11.48 -0.75
CA ILE A 340 -15.72 12.25 -0.18
C ILE A 340 -15.29 11.62 1.14
N VAL A 341 -13.99 11.39 1.26
CA VAL A 341 -13.32 10.92 2.49
C VAL A 341 -12.41 12.02 2.99
N LEU A 342 -12.71 12.56 4.16
CA LEU A 342 -11.85 13.53 4.83
C LEU A 342 -10.63 12.83 5.45
N LEU A 343 -9.47 13.48 5.40
CA LEU A 343 -8.18 12.96 5.89
C LEU A 343 -7.75 13.65 7.18
#